data_06c352494a15d50fd1eff64052ab98fa
#
_entry.id   06c352494a15d50fd1eff64052ab98fa
#
_cell.length_a   1.000
_cell.length_b   1.000
_cell.length_c   1.000
_cell.angle_alpha   90.00
_cell.angle_beta   90.00
_cell.angle_gamma   90.00
#
_symmetry.space_group_name_H-M   'P 1'
#
loop_
_entity.id
_entity.type
_entity.pdbx_description
1 polymer ?
#
loop_
_entity_poly.entity_id
_entity_poly.type
_entity_poly.pdbx_seq_one_letter_code
_entity_poly.pdbx_strand_id
1 'polypeptide(L)'
;MSQRDPIDALHAALLGMDGGISGAAKAIGRSPGILHNKFSDAMPHYEVTAREALALADYAKTTAYVEAVCEHFGGTFLPLPSGKAGDDDVLQAYLDIIQQMGE
;
A
#
# COMPACT_ATOMS: atom_id res chain seq x y z
N MET A 1 4.08 20.29 5.60
CA MET A 1 4.74 18.98 5.50
C MET A 1 4.16 18.22 4.32
N SER A 2 4.98 17.83 3.39
CA SER A 2 4.49 17.13 2.21
C SER A 2 4.08 15.69 2.58
N GLN A 3 2.91 15.30 2.09
CA GLN A 3 2.46 13.93 2.25
C GLN A 3 3.22 13.03 1.31
N ARG A 4 3.45 11.81 1.75
CA ARG A 4 4.09 10.79 0.95
C ARG A 4 3.16 10.35 -0.16
N ASP A 5 3.66 10.28 -1.39
CA ASP A 5 2.88 9.75 -2.50
C ASP A 5 2.70 8.23 -2.30
N PRO A 6 1.46 7.71 -2.40
CA PRO A 6 1.23 6.27 -2.19
C PRO A 6 2.03 5.37 -3.14
N ILE A 7 2.20 5.78 -4.39
CA ILE A 7 2.97 4.99 -5.36
C ILE A 7 4.45 5.02 -5.02
N ASP A 8 4.97 6.16 -4.59
CA ASP A 8 6.37 6.27 -4.15
C ASP A 8 6.63 5.42 -2.92
N ALA A 9 5.67 5.39 -1.97
CA ALA A 9 5.79 4.55 -0.78
C ALA A 9 5.83 3.06 -1.15
N LEU A 10 4.98 2.64 -2.08
CA LEU A 10 4.98 1.28 -2.60
C LEU A 10 6.30 0.96 -3.32
N HIS A 11 6.78 1.88 -4.15
CA HIS A 11 8.04 1.72 -4.88
C HIS A 11 9.21 1.49 -3.91
N ALA A 12 9.29 2.31 -2.87
CA ALA A 12 10.34 2.16 -1.87
C ALA A 12 10.30 0.78 -1.19
N ALA A 13 9.10 0.30 -0.87
CA ALA A 13 8.93 -1.02 -0.26
C ALA A 13 9.39 -2.14 -1.21
N LEU A 14 9.07 -2.03 -2.51
CA LEU A 14 9.48 -3.03 -3.50
C LEU A 14 10.99 -3.03 -3.71
N LEU A 15 11.62 -1.87 -3.69
CA LEU A 15 13.08 -1.76 -3.85
C LEU A 15 13.83 -2.43 -2.70
N GLY A 16 13.21 -2.52 -1.54
CA GLY A 16 13.80 -3.20 -0.38
C GLY A 16 13.67 -4.71 -0.40
N MET A 17 12.94 -5.27 -1.37
CA MET A 17 12.76 -6.71 -1.45
C MET A 17 13.80 -7.39 -2.31
N ASP A 18 14.07 -8.66 -2.04
CA ASP A 18 14.90 -9.48 -2.92
C ASP A 18 14.22 -9.58 -4.29
N GLY A 19 14.98 -9.35 -5.35
CA GLY A 19 14.43 -9.36 -6.70
C GLY A 19 13.85 -8.02 -7.16
N GLY A 20 13.60 -7.08 -6.24
CA GLY A 20 13.15 -5.72 -6.55
C GLY A 20 11.92 -5.67 -7.46
N ILE A 21 11.89 -4.70 -8.35
CA ILE A 21 10.77 -4.50 -9.28
C ILE A 21 10.60 -5.68 -10.22
N SER A 22 11.69 -6.26 -10.69
CA SER A 22 11.62 -7.40 -11.63
C SER A 22 10.95 -8.61 -11.00
N GLY A 23 11.32 -8.94 -9.75
CA GLY A 23 10.71 -10.05 -9.03
C GLY A 23 9.23 -9.80 -8.76
N ALA A 24 8.89 -8.56 -8.38
CA ALA A 24 7.50 -8.18 -8.14
C ALA A 24 6.66 -8.30 -9.43
N ALA A 25 7.20 -7.82 -10.55
CA ALA A 25 6.50 -7.88 -11.82
C ALA A 25 6.16 -9.32 -12.21
N LYS A 26 7.13 -10.22 -12.07
CA LYS A 26 6.91 -11.65 -12.37
C LYS A 26 5.82 -12.22 -11.48
N ALA A 27 5.81 -11.86 -10.21
CA ALA A 27 4.84 -12.37 -9.25
C ALA A 27 3.41 -11.99 -9.60
N ILE A 28 3.20 -10.79 -10.15
CA ILE A 28 1.85 -10.32 -10.51
C ILE A 28 1.53 -10.52 -11.99
N GLY A 29 2.40 -11.20 -12.73
CA GLY A 29 2.17 -11.50 -14.16
C GLY A 29 2.36 -10.31 -15.08
N ARG A 30 3.25 -9.40 -14.75
CA ARG A 30 3.56 -8.21 -15.56
C ARG A 30 4.98 -8.29 -16.11
N SER A 31 5.21 -7.60 -17.24
CA SER A 31 6.55 -7.47 -17.79
C SER A 31 7.41 -6.60 -16.87
N PRO A 32 8.62 -7.05 -16.48
CA PRO A 32 9.50 -6.23 -15.64
C PRO A 32 9.83 -4.87 -16.24
N GLY A 33 10.08 -4.81 -17.54
CA GLY A 33 10.39 -3.53 -18.21
C GLY A 33 9.22 -2.56 -18.15
N ILE A 34 8.00 -3.06 -18.38
CA ILE A 34 6.81 -2.22 -18.31
C ILE A 34 6.58 -1.74 -16.88
N LEU A 35 6.76 -2.62 -15.89
CA LEU A 35 6.55 -2.22 -14.49
C LEU A 35 7.59 -1.17 -14.06
N HIS A 36 8.84 -1.32 -14.46
CA HIS A 36 9.86 -0.30 -14.22
C HIS A 36 9.42 1.06 -14.77
N ASN A 37 8.87 1.07 -16.00
CA ASN A 37 8.40 2.31 -16.61
C ASN A 37 7.24 2.93 -15.84
N LYS A 38 6.34 2.10 -15.27
CA LYS A 38 5.20 2.58 -14.49
C LYS A 38 5.63 3.31 -13.21
N PHE A 39 6.78 2.95 -12.66
CA PHE A 39 7.33 3.63 -11.49
C PHE A 39 8.27 4.80 -11.83
N SER A 40 8.52 5.02 -13.12
CA SER A 40 9.45 6.05 -13.56
C SER A 40 8.73 7.36 -13.87
N ASP A 41 9.18 8.45 -13.28
CA ASP A 41 8.65 9.78 -13.56
C ASP A 41 8.96 10.24 -14.99
N ALA A 42 9.93 9.61 -15.64
CA ALA A 42 10.31 9.95 -17.02
C ALA A 42 9.31 9.40 -18.04
N MET A 43 8.37 8.54 -17.62
CA MET A 43 7.42 7.86 -18.52
C MET A 43 5.99 8.19 -18.10
N PRO A 44 5.50 9.41 -18.39
CA PRO A 44 4.20 9.87 -17.87
C PRO A 44 2.98 9.10 -18.40
N HIS A 45 3.15 8.31 -19.47
CA HIS A 45 2.07 7.51 -20.02
C HIS A 45 1.92 6.15 -19.33
N TYR A 46 2.87 5.79 -18.47
CA TYR A 46 2.83 4.53 -17.75
C TYR A 46 2.52 4.82 -16.30
N GLU A 47 1.41 4.27 -15.82
CA GLU A 47 0.98 4.48 -14.45
C GLU A 47 0.62 3.14 -13.81
N VAL A 48 0.92 3.02 -12.52
CA VAL A 48 0.51 1.86 -11.73
C VAL A 48 -0.98 1.98 -11.46
N THR A 49 -1.75 0.97 -11.87
CA THR A 49 -3.19 0.96 -11.58
C THR A 49 -3.42 0.60 -10.10
N ALA A 50 -4.61 0.91 -9.60
CA ALA A 50 -4.98 0.54 -8.23
C ALA A 50 -4.90 -0.97 -8.01
N ARG A 51 -5.32 -1.77 -9.00
CA ARG A 51 -5.24 -3.23 -8.90
C ARG A 51 -3.80 -3.71 -8.82
N GLU A 52 -2.94 -3.13 -9.63
CA GLU A 52 -1.51 -3.45 -9.59
C GLU A 52 -0.91 -3.07 -8.25
N ALA A 53 -1.26 -1.89 -7.73
CA ALA A 53 -0.76 -1.44 -6.43
C ALA A 53 -1.16 -2.39 -5.32
N LEU A 54 -2.41 -2.85 -5.30
CA LEU A 54 -2.88 -3.81 -4.31
C LEU A 54 -2.16 -5.16 -4.44
N ALA A 55 -1.99 -5.66 -5.67
CA ALA A 55 -1.29 -6.91 -5.91
C ALA A 55 0.18 -6.82 -5.48
N LEU A 56 0.83 -5.71 -5.77
CA LEU A 56 2.22 -5.48 -5.38
C LEU A 56 2.37 -5.35 -3.87
N ALA A 57 1.44 -4.66 -3.22
CA ALA A 57 1.43 -4.54 -1.77
C ALA A 57 1.24 -5.90 -1.10
N ASP A 58 0.35 -6.73 -1.63
CA ASP A 58 0.15 -8.10 -1.15
C ASP A 58 1.41 -8.94 -1.31
N TYR A 59 2.04 -8.85 -2.47
CA TYR A 59 3.29 -9.57 -2.73
C TYR A 59 4.38 -9.18 -1.74
N ALA A 60 4.54 -7.88 -1.50
CA ALA A 60 5.57 -7.35 -0.61
C ALA A 60 5.17 -7.43 0.86
N LYS A 61 3.94 -7.80 1.15
CA LYS A 61 3.38 -7.83 2.51
C LYS A 61 3.59 -6.48 3.22
N THR A 62 3.31 -5.41 2.49
CA THR A 62 3.51 -4.06 3.01
C THR A 62 2.19 -3.31 3.10
N THR A 63 2.05 -2.48 4.14
CA THR A 63 0.92 -1.57 4.28
C THR A 63 1.29 -0.14 3.90
N ALA A 64 2.51 0.07 3.39
CA ALA A 64 3.00 1.42 3.07
C ALA A 64 2.11 2.16 2.09
N TYR A 65 1.61 1.47 1.07
CA TYR A 65 0.72 2.07 0.08
C TYR A 65 -0.58 2.55 0.73
N VAL A 66 -1.26 1.68 1.47
CA VAL A 66 -2.54 2.03 2.08
C VAL A 66 -2.38 3.08 3.18
N GLU A 67 -1.27 3.03 3.92
CA GLU A 67 -0.98 4.05 4.93
C GLU A 67 -0.84 5.43 4.29
N ALA A 68 -0.13 5.51 3.16
CA ALA A 68 0.03 6.78 2.45
C ALA A 68 -1.29 7.28 1.86
N VAL A 69 -2.15 6.38 1.38
CA VAL A 69 -3.50 6.75 0.92
C VAL A 69 -4.31 7.33 2.07
N CYS A 70 -4.27 6.69 3.25
CA CYS A 70 -4.97 7.18 4.43
C CYS A 70 -4.48 8.56 4.84
N GLU A 71 -3.16 8.76 4.84
CA GLU A 71 -2.55 10.05 5.18
C GLU A 71 -3.02 11.15 4.21
N HIS A 72 -3.16 10.82 2.93
CA HIS A 72 -3.64 11.76 1.92
C HIS A 72 -5.02 12.31 2.29
N PHE A 73 -5.87 11.48 2.88
CA PHE A 73 -7.23 11.87 3.28
C PHE A 73 -7.34 12.33 4.72
N GLY A 74 -6.21 12.47 5.40
CA GLY A 74 -6.20 12.93 6.79
C GLY A 74 -6.55 11.86 7.81
N GLY A 75 -6.43 10.61 7.42
CA GLY A 75 -6.74 9.48 8.28
C GLY A 75 -5.54 8.61 8.57
N THR A 76 -5.78 7.48 9.21
CA THR A 76 -4.74 6.50 9.48
C THR A 76 -5.28 5.09 9.20
N PHE A 77 -4.38 4.18 8.84
CA PHE A 77 -4.70 2.78 8.64
C PHE A 77 -4.51 2.03 9.95
N LEU A 78 -5.53 1.25 10.33
CA LEU A 78 -5.44 0.39 11.50
C LEU A 78 -5.82 -1.02 11.10
N PRO A 79 -4.88 -1.98 11.23
CA PRO A 79 -5.22 -3.37 10.93
C PRO A 79 -6.22 -3.91 11.93
N LEU A 80 -7.15 -4.73 11.45
CA LEU A 80 -8.10 -5.41 12.32
C LEU A 80 -7.36 -6.46 13.14
N PRO A 81 -7.78 -6.67 14.41
CA PRO A 81 -7.14 -7.69 15.23
C PRO A 81 -7.40 -9.06 14.62
N SER A 82 -6.32 -9.76 14.40
CA SER A 82 -6.17 -11.13 13.85
C SER A 82 -7.35 -11.69 13.05
N GLY A 83 -7.16 -11.83 11.80
CA GLY A 83 -7.79 -12.62 10.72
C GLY A 83 -9.22 -13.11 10.79
N LYS A 84 -9.90 -13.07 11.89
CA LYS A 84 -11.29 -13.48 12.04
C LYS A 84 -12.06 -12.42 12.80
N ALA A 85 -12.09 -11.22 12.25
CA ALA A 85 -12.87 -10.17 12.86
C ALA A 85 -14.36 -10.49 12.70
N GLY A 86 -15.00 -10.88 13.79
CA GLY A 86 -16.47 -10.86 13.85
C GLY A 86 -16.93 -9.41 13.97
N ASP A 87 -18.24 -9.21 13.81
CA ASP A 87 -18.80 -7.86 13.86
C ASP A 87 -18.45 -7.15 15.18
N ASP A 88 -18.45 -7.89 16.28
CA ASP A 88 -18.13 -7.33 17.59
C ASP A 88 -16.68 -6.86 17.68
N ASP A 89 -15.76 -7.62 17.06
CA ASP A 89 -14.33 -7.25 17.05
C ASP A 89 -14.09 -6.00 16.23
N VAL A 90 -14.77 -5.87 15.10
CA VAL A 90 -14.68 -4.68 14.24
C VAL A 90 -15.21 -3.47 14.99
N LEU A 91 -16.37 -3.61 15.65
CA LEU A 91 -16.95 -2.52 16.43
C LEU A 91 -16.05 -2.12 17.58
N GLN A 92 -15.47 -3.09 18.29
CA GLN A 92 -14.56 -2.79 19.39
C GLN A 92 -13.31 -2.05 18.92
N ALA A 93 -12.73 -2.48 17.80
CA ALA A 93 -11.58 -1.79 17.23
C ALA A 93 -11.92 -0.35 16.87
N TYR A 94 -13.08 -0.13 16.28
CA TYR A 94 -13.55 1.21 15.93
C TYR A 94 -13.74 2.09 17.16
N LEU A 95 -14.35 1.54 18.21
CA LEU A 95 -14.58 2.28 19.46
C LEU A 95 -13.26 2.63 20.15
N ASP A 96 -12.28 1.72 20.12
CA ASP A 96 -10.95 1.98 20.68
C ASP A 96 -10.26 3.14 19.97
N ILE A 97 -10.37 3.20 18.65
CA ILE A 97 -9.83 4.31 17.86
C ILE A 97 -10.47 5.63 18.26
N ILE A 98 -11.79 5.67 18.34
CA ILE A 98 -12.53 6.89 18.68
C ILE A 98 -12.15 7.33 20.10
N GLN A 99 -12.02 6.39 21.02
CA GLN A 99 -11.67 6.71 22.39
C GLN A 99 -10.27 7.33 22.48
N GLN A 100 -9.32 6.79 21.73
CA GLN A 100 -7.97 7.34 21.68
C GLN A 100 -7.95 8.74 21.06
N MET A 101 -8.76 8.97 20.06
CA MET A 101 -8.84 10.27 19.39
C MET A 101 -9.54 11.31 20.26
N GLY A 102 -10.41 10.88 21.15
CA GLY A 102 -11.15 11.78 22.04
C GLY A 102 -10.37 12.26 23.25
N GLU A 103 -9.21 11.69 23.46
CA GLU A 103 -8.31 12.11 24.54
C GLU A 103 -7.30 13.14 24.03
#